data_9bbe196942e12cb672b082527582d18d
#
_entry.id   9bbe196942e12cb672b082527582d18d
#
_cell.length_a   1.000
_cell.length_b   1.000
_cell.length_c   1.000
_cell.angle_alpha   90.00
_cell.angle_beta   90.00
_cell.angle_gamma   90.00
#
_symmetry.space_group_name_H-M   'P 1'
#
loop_
_entity.id
_entity.type
_entity.pdbx_description
1 polymer ?
#
loop_
_entity_poly.entity_id
_entity_poly.type
_entity_poly.pdbx_seq_one_letter_code
_entity_poly.pdbx_strand_id
1 'polypeptide(L)'
;IFGEFKFFRHPVKYFEDMITWFEENYYQDSFIRGVYLVLFIVGSIGFVSTLIEEYISYFFSLLNIVTSAFIASMFISHKTLYDSAKKVLTSEYKQEALAKLLLAGTKEMSESDIYKVTIQAYAKKLNTDFIAPIFYLIFFGLPGIITYKAIRTLDSMVGFKTQKYEQY
;
A
#
# COMPACT_ATOMS: atom_id res chain seq x y z
N ILE A 1 6.14 -14.96 3.95
CA ILE A 1 7.18 -15.94 4.18
C ILE A 1 8.53 -15.25 4.30
N PHE A 2 8.82 -14.26 3.48
CA PHE A 2 10.00 -13.42 3.62
C PHE A 2 9.58 -12.12 4.30
N GLY A 3 10.16 -11.82 5.49
CA GLY A 3 9.99 -10.52 6.14
C GLY A 3 10.51 -9.41 5.24
N GLU A 4 10.16 -8.15 5.52
CA GLU A 4 10.63 -7.00 4.74
C GLU A 4 12.13 -7.13 4.48
N PHE A 5 12.49 -7.10 3.19
CA PHE A 5 13.90 -7.13 2.79
C PHE A 5 14.58 -5.87 3.29
N LYS A 6 15.32 -5.97 4.40
CA LYS A 6 16.08 -4.85 4.98
C LYS A 6 17.14 -4.27 4.04
N PHE A 7 17.47 -4.97 2.95
CA PHE A 7 18.53 -4.60 2.01
C PHE A 7 18.05 -3.75 0.83
N PHE A 8 16.77 -3.78 0.49
CA PHE A 8 16.19 -2.96 -0.59
C PHE A 8 15.16 -1.99 -0.01
N ARG A 9 15.24 -0.74 -0.43
CA ARG A 9 14.19 0.25 -0.14
C ARG A 9 12.86 -0.28 -0.69
N HIS A 10 11.85 -0.38 0.18
CA HIS A 10 10.54 -0.96 -0.20
C HIS A 10 9.97 -0.21 -1.43
N PRO A 11 9.51 -0.90 -2.48
CA PRO A 11 9.03 -0.26 -3.72
C PRO A 11 7.98 0.83 -3.50
N VAL A 12 7.12 0.70 -2.50
CA VAL A 12 6.11 1.69 -2.13
C VAL A 12 6.71 3.05 -1.78
N LYS A 13 7.94 3.11 -1.25
CA LYS A 13 8.61 4.39 -0.95
C LYS A 13 8.92 5.21 -2.20
N TYR A 14 9.15 4.58 -3.34
CA TYR A 14 9.30 5.30 -4.61
C TYR A 14 7.98 5.96 -5.04
N PHE A 15 6.84 5.33 -4.74
CA PHE A 15 5.53 5.93 -5.00
C PHE A 15 5.29 7.13 -4.08
N GLU A 16 5.61 7.00 -2.79
CA GLU A 16 5.55 8.10 -1.81
C GLU A 16 6.41 9.29 -2.26
N ASP A 17 7.66 9.04 -2.64
CA ASP A 17 8.57 10.08 -3.11
C ASP A 17 8.03 10.78 -4.37
N MET A 18 7.45 10.03 -5.31
CA MET A 18 6.90 10.58 -6.56
C MET A 18 5.65 11.43 -6.31
N ILE A 19 4.79 11.00 -5.39
CA ILE A 19 3.61 11.76 -4.95
C ILE A 19 4.07 13.06 -4.27
N THR A 20 5.01 12.96 -3.33
CA THR A 20 5.55 14.12 -2.61
C THR A 20 6.21 15.11 -3.58
N TRP A 21 7.01 14.61 -4.53
CA TRP A 21 7.64 15.46 -5.54
C TRP A 21 6.60 16.21 -6.39
N PHE A 22 5.52 15.54 -6.78
CA PHE A 22 4.46 16.19 -7.55
C PHE A 22 3.74 17.25 -6.69
N GLU A 23 3.45 16.95 -5.43
CA GLU A 23 2.85 17.91 -4.51
C GLU A 23 3.74 19.13 -4.29
N GLU A 24 5.04 18.97 -4.06
CA GLU A 24 5.96 20.09 -3.83
C GLU A 24 6.05 21.05 -5.02
N ASN A 25 5.93 20.51 -6.24
CA ASN A 25 6.10 21.31 -7.47
C ASN A 25 4.79 21.82 -8.08
N TYR A 26 3.67 21.10 -7.89
CA TYR A 26 2.43 21.33 -8.64
C TYR A 26 1.19 21.42 -7.75
N TYR A 27 1.34 21.39 -6.41
CA TYR A 27 0.21 21.47 -5.51
C TYR A 27 -0.56 22.79 -5.67
N GLN A 28 -1.87 22.67 -5.85
CA GLN A 28 -2.86 23.73 -5.70
C GLN A 28 -4.13 23.09 -5.16
N ASP A 29 -4.77 23.70 -4.17
CA ASP A 29 -6.04 23.23 -3.64
C ASP A 29 -7.15 23.41 -4.70
N SER A 30 -7.25 22.42 -5.59
CA SER A 30 -8.16 22.40 -6.72
C SER A 30 -8.42 20.95 -7.15
N PHE A 31 -9.69 20.62 -7.34
CA PHE A 31 -10.11 19.31 -7.87
C PHE A 31 -9.38 18.89 -9.16
N ILE A 32 -9.16 19.86 -10.07
CA ILE A 32 -8.47 19.59 -11.34
C ILE A 32 -7.02 19.13 -11.09
N ARG A 33 -6.33 19.72 -10.13
CA ARG A 33 -4.96 19.34 -9.78
C ARG A 33 -4.88 17.95 -9.14
N GLY A 34 -5.86 17.60 -8.30
CA GLY A 34 -6.00 16.24 -7.77
C GLY A 34 -6.18 15.21 -8.89
N VAL A 35 -7.02 15.51 -9.88
CA VAL A 35 -7.18 14.64 -11.07
C VAL A 35 -5.86 14.50 -11.85
N TYR A 36 -5.11 15.58 -12.05
CA TYR A 36 -3.80 15.51 -12.71
C TYR A 36 -2.79 14.67 -11.91
N LEU A 37 -2.76 14.79 -10.58
CA LEU A 37 -1.93 13.94 -9.73
C LEU A 37 -2.26 12.47 -9.93
N VAL A 38 -3.56 12.11 -9.85
CA VAL A 38 -3.99 10.71 -10.04
C VAL A 38 -3.60 10.20 -11.43
N LEU A 39 -3.89 10.94 -12.49
CA LEU A 39 -3.55 10.55 -13.86
C LEU A 39 -2.05 10.41 -14.06
N PHE A 40 -1.26 11.31 -13.50
CA PHE A 40 0.20 11.27 -13.59
C PHE A 40 0.77 10.04 -12.87
N ILE A 41 0.38 9.81 -11.61
CA ILE A 41 0.88 8.69 -10.81
C ILE A 41 0.44 7.34 -11.40
N VAL A 42 -0.87 7.18 -11.65
CA VAL A 42 -1.42 5.92 -12.17
C VAL A 42 -0.93 5.65 -13.59
N GLY A 43 -0.90 6.67 -14.44
CA GLY A 43 -0.44 6.54 -15.82
C GLY A 43 1.04 6.21 -15.93
N SER A 44 1.90 6.93 -15.20
CA SER A 44 3.35 6.69 -15.23
C SER A 44 3.74 5.35 -14.63
N ILE A 45 3.18 4.99 -13.47
CA ILE A 45 3.47 3.71 -12.81
C ILE A 45 2.88 2.55 -13.62
N GLY A 46 1.65 2.68 -14.13
CA GLY A 46 1.03 1.70 -15.01
C GLY A 46 1.88 1.46 -16.27
N PHE A 47 2.31 2.52 -16.95
CA PHE A 47 3.16 2.42 -18.13
C PHE A 47 4.51 1.75 -17.83
N VAL A 48 5.21 2.20 -16.77
CA VAL A 48 6.50 1.60 -16.38
C VAL A 48 6.34 0.13 -16.00
N SER A 49 5.27 -0.24 -15.31
CA SER A 49 5.04 -1.63 -14.92
C SER A 49 4.73 -2.56 -16.11
N THR A 50 4.06 -2.08 -17.15
CA THR A 50 3.88 -2.84 -18.41
C THR A 50 5.20 -3.06 -19.13
N LEU A 51 6.07 -2.03 -19.20
CA LEU A 51 7.41 -2.18 -19.78
C LEU A 51 8.26 -3.19 -19.00
N ILE A 52 8.17 -3.20 -17.67
CA ILE A 52 8.86 -4.19 -16.83
C ILE A 52 8.36 -5.60 -17.16
N GLU A 53 7.06 -5.81 -17.27
CA GLU A 53 6.49 -7.12 -17.57
C GLU A 53 6.91 -7.60 -18.98
N GLU A 54 6.87 -6.74 -19.98
CA GLU A 54 7.33 -7.04 -21.34
C GLU A 54 8.82 -7.40 -21.36
N TYR A 55 9.65 -6.62 -20.64
CA TYR A 55 11.09 -6.90 -20.55
C TYR A 55 11.36 -8.26 -19.88
N ILE A 56 10.67 -8.56 -18.78
CA ILE A 56 10.79 -9.86 -18.10
C ILE A 56 10.35 -11.00 -19.02
N SER A 57 9.25 -10.83 -19.74
CA SER A 57 8.73 -11.82 -20.68
C SER A 57 9.71 -12.10 -21.82
N TYR A 58 10.37 -11.06 -22.33
CA TYR A 58 11.31 -11.17 -23.43
C TYR A 58 12.63 -11.84 -23.03
N PHE A 59 13.24 -11.40 -21.91
CA PHE A 59 14.57 -11.89 -21.51
C PHE A 59 14.54 -13.16 -20.65
N PHE A 60 13.47 -13.40 -19.93
CA PHE A 60 13.34 -14.48 -18.95
C PHE A 60 12.17 -15.43 -19.27
N SER A 61 11.98 -15.75 -20.56
CA SER A 61 10.81 -16.49 -21.01
C SER A 61 10.54 -17.81 -20.23
N LEU A 62 11.59 -18.57 -19.85
CA LEU A 62 11.47 -19.77 -19.03
C LEU A 62 11.29 -19.47 -17.53
N LEU A 63 11.78 -18.32 -17.05
CA LEU A 63 11.75 -17.94 -15.64
C LEU A 63 10.72 -16.81 -15.37
N ASN A 64 9.94 -16.43 -16.36
CA ASN A 64 8.99 -15.31 -16.27
C ASN A 64 8.06 -15.47 -15.05
N ILE A 65 7.46 -16.64 -14.87
CA ILE A 65 6.53 -16.90 -13.75
C ILE A 65 7.24 -16.73 -12.41
N VAL A 66 8.46 -17.25 -12.27
CA VAL A 66 9.23 -17.18 -11.02
C VAL A 66 9.63 -15.73 -10.72
N THR A 67 10.11 -15.01 -11.73
CA THR A 67 10.53 -13.60 -11.61
C THR A 67 9.35 -12.70 -11.28
N SER A 68 8.24 -12.90 -11.97
CA SER A 68 7.00 -12.14 -11.73
C SER A 68 6.42 -12.42 -10.35
N ALA A 69 6.42 -13.69 -9.91
CA ALA A 69 5.98 -14.07 -8.57
C ALA A 69 6.88 -13.48 -7.49
N PHE A 70 8.20 -13.43 -7.72
CA PHE A 70 9.14 -12.79 -6.80
C PHE A 70 8.86 -11.30 -6.66
N ILE A 71 8.71 -10.58 -7.77
CA ILE A 71 8.39 -9.15 -7.76
C ILE A 71 7.03 -8.92 -7.09
N ALA A 72 6.00 -9.69 -7.45
CA ALA A 72 4.67 -9.59 -6.85
C ALA A 72 4.70 -9.80 -5.33
N SER A 73 5.55 -10.72 -4.84
CA SER A 73 5.69 -11.01 -3.41
C SER A 73 6.16 -9.80 -2.59
N MET A 74 6.86 -8.85 -3.21
CA MET A 74 7.31 -7.61 -2.55
C MET A 74 6.14 -6.65 -2.23
N PHE A 75 5.02 -6.79 -2.94
CA PHE A 75 3.83 -5.96 -2.76
C PHE A 75 2.79 -6.58 -1.82
N ILE A 76 3.01 -7.81 -1.34
CA ILE A 76 2.09 -8.55 -0.48
C ILE A 76 2.66 -8.62 0.95
N SER A 77 2.02 -7.95 1.89
CA SER A 77 2.50 -7.78 3.28
C SER A 77 1.60 -8.50 4.30
N HIS A 78 1.51 -9.83 4.22
CA HIS A 78 0.69 -10.60 5.17
C HIS A 78 1.35 -10.75 6.55
N LYS A 79 2.66 -11.06 6.60
CA LYS A 79 3.37 -11.37 7.85
C LYS A 79 3.40 -10.16 8.79
N THR A 80 3.75 -8.99 8.28
CA THR A 80 3.82 -7.75 9.07
C THR A 80 2.46 -7.39 9.67
N LEU A 81 1.38 -7.61 8.90
CA LEU A 81 0.01 -7.39 9.37
C LEU A 81 -0.36 -8.34 10.51
N TYR A 82 -0.09 -9.64 10.33
CA TYR A 82 -0.35 -10.66 11.36
C TYR A 82 0.44 -10.37 12.65
N ASP A 83 1.74 -10.09 12.53
CA ASP A 83 2.60 -9.79 13.67
C ASP A 83 2.14 -8.52 14.41
N SER A 84 1.66 -7.51 13.69
CA SER A 84 1.13 -6.28 14.27
C SER A 84 -0.17 -6.53 15.04
N ALA A 85 -1.09 -7.30 14.49
CA ALA A 85 -2.32 -7.67 15.18
C ALA A 85 -2.04 -8.56 16.41
N LYS A 86 -1.13 -9.53 16.27
CA LYS A 86 -0.70 -10.38 17.39
C LYS A 86 -0.10 -9.56 18.54
N LYS A 87 0.71 -8.54 18.23
CA LYS A 87 1.26 -7.64 19.24
C LYS A 87 0.18 -6.92 20.06
N VAL A 88 -0.93 -6.51 19.45
CA VAL A 88 -2.05 -5.92 20.21
C VAL A 88 -2.61 -6.90 21.22
N LEU A 89 -2.75 -8.17 20.85
CA LEU A 89 -3.32 -9.21 21.71
C LEU A 89 -2.39 -9.61 22.85
N THR A 90 -1.07 -9.61 22.62
CA THR A 90 -0.06 -10.10 23.56
C THR A 90 0.66 -9.00 24.34
N SER A 91 0.48 -7.73 23.97
CA SER A 91 1.11 -6.59 24.63
C SER A 91 0.44 -6.28 25.96
N GLU A 92 1.23 -5.91 26.95
CA GLU A 92 0.75 -5.31 28.20
C GLU A 92 0.11 -3.93 27.95
N TYR A 93 0.66 -3.17 26.98
CA TYR A 93 0.15 -1.86 26.53
C TYR A 93 -0.69 -1.98 25.25
N LYS A 94 -1.83 -2.67 25.36
CA LYS A 94 -2.71 -3.00 24.20
C LYS A 94 -3.15 -1.79 23.41
N GLN A 95 -3.44 -0.68 24.09
CA GLN A 95 -3.93 0.55 23.45
C GLN A 95 -2.85 1.22 22.59
N GLU A 96 -1.60 1.26 23.07
CA GLU A 96 -0.47 1.78 22.29
C GLU A 96 -0.16 0.89 21.07
N ALA A 97 -0.24 -0.43 21.25
CA ALA A 97 -0.07 -1.36 20.15
C ALA A 97 -1.19 -1.23 19.10
N LEU A 98 -2.43 -0.98 19.53
CA LEU A 98 -3.57 -0.70 18.65
C LEU A 98 -3.38 0.62 17.89
N ALA A 99 -2.93 1.68 18.55
CA ALA A 99 -2.64 2.96 17.92
C ALA A 99 -1.61 2.80 16.77
N LYS A 100 -0.57 2.00 16.98
CA LYS A 100 0.42 1.65 15.95
C LYS A 100 -0.17 0.83 14.80
N LEU A 101 -1.11 -0.09 15.09
CA LEU A 101 -1.81 -0.85 14.06
C LEU A 101 -2.72 0.04 13.20
N LEU A 102 -3.42 0.99 13.82
CA LEU A 102 -4.34 1.90 13.14
C LEU A 102 -3.64 3.06 12.42
N LEU A 103 -2.37 3.35 12.76
CA LEU A 103 -1.64 4.56 12.37
C LEU A 103 -2.39 5.85 12.78
N ALA A 104 -3.11 5.81 13.87
CA ALA A 104 -3.92 6.90 14.39
C ALA A 104 -3.93 6.90 15.93
N GLY A 105 -4.13 8.07 16.51
CA GLY A 105 -4.35 8.17 17.96
C GLY A 105 -5.62 7.45 18.38
N THR A 106 -5.55 6.71 19.48
CA THR A 106 -6.71 6.02 20.05
C THR A 106 -7.15 6.76 21.33
N LYS A 107 -8.48 6.93 21.50
CA LYS A 107 -9.06 7.36 22.78
C LYS A 107 -8.97 6.21 23.78
N GLU A 108 -9.11 6.52 25.06
CA GLU A 108 -9.26 5.47 26.08
C GLU A 108 -10.41 4.54 25.73
N MET A 109 -10.13 3.24 25.62
CA MET A 109 -11.07 2.22 25.22
C MET A 109 -11.11 1.10 26.26
N SER A 110 -12.26 0.47 26.41
CA SER A 110 -12.35 -0.77 27.18
C SER A 110 -11.57 -1.90 26.49
N GLU A 111 -11.14 -2.88 27.24
CA GLU A 111 -10.40 -4.03 26.69
C GLU A 111 -11.21 -4.78 25.60
N SER A 112 -12.51 -4.90 25.81
CA SER A 112 -13.45 -5.49 24.82
C SER A 112 -13.47 -4.71 23.52
N ASP A 113 -13.42 -3.38 23.57
CA ASP A 113 -13.45 -2.53 22.38
C ASP A 113 -12.11 -2.56 21.65
N ILE A 114 -11.00 -2.65 22.38
CA ILE A 114 -9.67 -2.86 21.77
C ILE A 114 -9.66 -4.13 20.91
N TYR A 115 -10.20 -5.24 21.40
CA TYR A 115 -10.29 -6.48 20.62
C TYR A 115 -11.18 -6.35 19.38
N LYS A 116 -12.37 -5.74 19.53
CA LYS A 116 -13.28 -5.52 18.40
C LYS A 116 -12.62 -4.67 17.30
N VAL A 117 -12.02 -3.53 17.70
CA VAL A 117 -11.34 -2.63 16.77
C VAL A 117 -10.12 -3.29 16.13
N THR A 118 -9.38 -4.12 16.88
CA THR A 118 -8.26 -4.89 16.32
C THR A 118 -8.72 -5.86 15.24
N ILE A 119 -9.80 -6.60 15.46
CA ILE A 119 -10.37 -7.54 14.50
C ILE A 119 -10.83 -6.79 13.24
N GLN A 120 -11.54 -5.68 13.40
CA GLN A 120 -11.99 -4.85 12.28
C GLN A 120 -10.82 -4.28 11.47
N ALA A 121 -9.81 -3.75 12.14
CA ALA A 121 -8.61 -3.21 11.50
C ALA A 121 -7.82 -4.31 10.76
N TYR A 122 -7.69 -5.48 11.37
CA TYR A 122 -7.05 -6.63 10.74
C TYR A 122 -7.79 -7.08 9.50
N ALA A 123 -9.12 -7.27 9.57
CA ALA A 123 -9.94 -7.68 8.45
C ALA A 123 -9.87 -6.67 7.29
N LYS A 124 -9.96 -5.36 7.59
CA LYS A 124 -9.83 -4.30 6.59
C LYS A 124 -8.46 -4.33 5.91
N LYS A 125 -7.38 -4.40 6.69
CA LYS A 125 -6.01 -4.45 6.16
C LYS A 125 -5.73 -5.76 5.42
N LEU A 126 -6.27 -6.90 5.87
CA LEU A 126 -6.17 -8.18 5.16
C LEU A 126 -6.77 -8.07 3.76
N ASN A 127 -7.92 -7.42 3.63
CA ASN A 127 -8.52 -7.19 2.32
C ASN A 127 -7.64 -6.29 1.44
N THR A 128 -7.17 -5.15 1.94
CA THR A 128 -6.43 -4.16 1.14
C THR A 128 -4.97 -4.50 0.88
N ASP A 129 -4.30 -5.21 1.79
CA ASP A 129 -2.86 -5.48 1.69
C ASP A 129 -2.51 -6.91 1.29
N PHE A 130 -3.52 -7.80 1.20
CA PHE A 130 -3.35 -9.18 0.81
C PHE A 130 -4.32 -9.62 -0.29
N ILE A 131 -5.64 -9.56 -0.03
CA ILE A 131 -6.65 -10.10 -0.97
C ILE A 131 -6.71 -9.28 -2.26
N ALA A 132 -6.87 -7.96 -2.14
CA ALA A 132 -6.98 -7.10 -3.32
C ALA A 132 -5.70 -7.11 -4.20
N PRO A 133 -4.47 -7.01 -3.67
CA PRO A 133 -3.27 -7.18 -4.49
C PRO A 133 -3.24 -8.50 -5.27
N ILE A 134 -3.61 -9.61 -4.63
CA ILE A 134 -3.66 -10.92 -5.30
C ILE A 134 -4.72 -10.92 -6.41
N PHE A 135 -5.90 -10.35 -6.16
CA PHE A 135 -6.95 -10.22 -7.17
C PHE A 135 -6.43 -9.46 -8.41
N TYR A 136 -5.81 -8.29 -8.22
CA TYR A 136 -5.25 -7.52 -9.33
C TYR A 136 -4.10 -8.25 -10.03
N LEU A 137 -3.29 -9.01 -9.30
CA LEU A 137 -2.24 -9.85 -9.88
C LEU A 137 -2.80 -10.93 -10.78
N ILE A 138 -3.88 -11.62 -10.37
CA ILE A 138 -4.49 -12.71 -11.15
C ILE A 138 -5.12 -12.18 -12.44
N PHE A 139 -5.81 -11.04 -12.40
CA PHE A 139 -6.55 -10.53 -13.55
C PHE A 139 -5.72 -9.64 -14.49
N PHE A 140 -4.72 -8.95 -13.97
CA PHE A 140 -3.97 -7.92 -14.71
C PHE A 140 -2.44 -8.09 -14.62
N GLY A 141 -1.93 -9.20 -14.08
CA GLY A 141 -0.50 -9.47 -13.99
C GLY A 141 0.26 -8.50 -13.06
N LEU A 142 1.55 -8.35 -13.33
CA LEU A 142 2.42 -7.41 -12.60
C LEU A 142 1.95 -5.95 -12.69
N PRO A 143 1.54 -5.41 -13.85
CA PRO A 143 1.01 -4.06 -13.92
C PRO A 143 -0.18 -3.85 -12.99
N GLY A 144 -1.06 -4.85 -12.87
CA GLY A 144 -2.22 -4.78 -12.00
C GLY A 144 -1.88 -4.59 -10.53
N ILE A 145 -1.01 -5.45 -9.99
CA ILE A 145 -0.63 -5.36 -8.57
C ILE A 145 0.16 -4.08 -8.27
N ILE A 146 1.08 -3.67 -9.17
CA ILE A 146 1.89 -2.47 -9.00
C ILE A 146 1.03 -1.21 -9.03
N THR A 147 0.15 -1.10 -10.02
CA THR A 147 -0.78 0.04 -10.15
C THR A 147 -1.76 0.10 -8.97
N TYR A 148 -2.30 -1.04 -8.53
CA TYR A 148 -3.14 -1.09 -7.34
C TYR A 148 -2.43 -0.53 -6.11
N LYS A 149 -1.17 -0.94 -5.88
CA LYS A 149 -0.39 -0.43 -4.74
C LYS A 149 -0.08 1.05 -4.87
N ALA A 150 0.15 1.56 -6.09
CA ALA A 150 0.34 2.99 -6.32
C ALA A 150 -0.93 3.79 -5.97
N ILE A 151 -2.11 3.34 -6.42
CA ILE A 151 -3.40 3.95 -6.08
C ILE A 151 -3.64 3.90 -4.58
N ARG A 152 -3.33 2.78 -3.93
CA ARG A 152 -3.49 2.63 -2.48
C ARG A 152 -2.57 3.54 -1.69
N THR A 153 -1.33 3.75 -2.18
CA THR A 153 -0.39 4.71 -1.57
C THR A 153 -0.91 6.13 -1.74
N LEU A 154 -1.39 6.48 -2.92
CA LEU A 154 -1.99 7.78 -3.22
C LEU A 154 -3.19 8.05 -2.28
N ASP A 155 -4.13 7.11 -2.16
CA ASP A 155 -5.27 7.21 -1.24
C ASP A 155 -4.83 7.41 0.22
N SER A 156 -3.75 6.76 0.65
CA SER A 156 -3.24 6.91 2.02
C SER A 156 -2.52 8.24 2.27
N MET A 157 -2.00 8.91 1.26
CA MET A 157 -1.29 10.18 1.38
C MET A 157 -2.20 11.39 1.20
N VAL A 158 -3.05 11.36 0.17
CA VAL A 158 -3.88 12.53 -0.21
C VAL A 158 -5.39 12.29 -0.10
N GLY A 159 -5.83 11.05 0.16
CA GLY A 159 -7.25 10.70 0.27
C GLY A 159 -7.94 11.12 1.58
N PHE A 160 -7.20 11.72 2.52
CA PHE A 160 -7.79 12.22 3.76
C PHE A 160 -8.35 13.62 3.58
N LYS A 161 -9.62 13.83 4.00
CA LYS A 161 -10.24 15.15 4.08
C LYS A 161 -9.60 15.98 5.19
N THR A 162 -8.43 16.56 4.92
CA THR A 162 -7.78 17.56 5.75
C THR A 162 -8.01 18.94 5.13
N GLN A 163 -7.80 20.02 5.87
CA GLN A 163 -7.86 21.38 5.31
C GLN A 163 -7.00 21.56 4.06
N LYS A 164 -5.89 20.80 3.96
CA LYS A 164 -4.99 20.82 2.78
C LYS A 164 -5.60 20.15 1.54
N TYR A 165 -6.47 19.14 1.69
CA TYR A 165 -7.00 18.33 0.59
C TYR A 165 -8.53 18.37 0.50
N GLU A 166 -9.15 19.46 0.94
CA GLU A 166 -10.60 19.55 0.99
C GLU A 166 -11.23 19.60 -0.41
N GLN A 167 -10.51 20.16 -1.38
CA GLN A 167 -10.91 20.26 -2.79
C GLN A 167 -9.97 19.53 -3.76
N TYR A 168 -9.03 18.72 -3.26
CA TYR A 168 -7.97 18.07 -4.04
C TYR A 168 -8.34 16.63 -4.49
#